data_aa43259af708c55baddef56ca140ba78
#
_entry.id   aa43259af708c55baddef56ca140ba78
#
_cell.length_a   1.000
_cell.length_b   1.000
_cell.length_c   1.000
_cell.angle_alpha   90.00
_cell.angle_beta   90.00
_cell.angle_gamma   90.00
#
_symmetry.space_group_name_H-M   'P 1'
#
loop_
_entity.id
_entity.type
_entity.pdbx_description
1 polymer ?
#
loop_
_entity_poly.entity_id
_entity_poly.type
_entity_poly.pdbx_seq_one_letter_code
_entity_poly.pdbx_strand_id
1 'polypeptide(L)'
;MATSNANKTKLKILFVVSEMEPFAKVGGLANVIGTLSRRLAGLDCDVRVVLPYYKEVKKNLRNLKLRVKRLDKRISTSIDWLVEEGELYEVKYKDVKVYLIENDKYFGRDQIYATPKGEFEDNDMRFGLLSLGALETAKAINFKPDIIHCHDWQTAFIPICLKWRKHLKDDEFFNNSKIVFTIHNISYQGQFDKVIMDKFGIPGFLFTSQGLELYGKANLLKGAILYSNLVTTVSPTFAEEIKKREYGHGLDAVLKWVSRKSNNLQGILDGIDYELWNPETDKSIYSKFSSKEIASKSTNTLKLKKELGLNESEEFPLLCFVSKLTEQKGLDLLLNSLPQIFDLGYQVVILGSGEAHLEQILRRVNRKFRKNLSIAIKPSEDLERKVYAGSDMLLMPSRFEPCGLSQMIALRYGTIPVVRGTGGLLDTVIDYNQDKKNGNGFIFHEFSKISLLDALIRAISVYEDKKAWAKLITKAMKEDFSWKKSGTKYKEIYQKLLA
;
A
#
# COMPACT_ATOMS: atom_id res chain seq x y z
N MET A 1 16.50 -46.89 -8.65
CA MET A 1 15.34 -46.22 -9.28
C MET A 1 15.57 -44.71 -9.21
N ALA A 2 16.00 -44.11 -10.30
CA ALA A 2 16.26 -42.68 -10.39
C ALA A 2 14.91 -41.98 -10.56
N THR A 3 14.47 -41.27 -9.55
CA THR A 3 13.28 -40.39 -9.63
C THR A 3 13.62 -39.24 -10.57
N SER A 4 12.96 -39.23 -11.71
CA SER A 4 13.01 -38.16 -12.69
C SER A 4 12.57 -36.85 -12.03
N ASN A 5 13.52 -35.95 -11.78
CA ASN A 5 13.22 -34.53 -11.57
C ASN A 5 12.64 -33.98 -12.88
N ALA A 6 11.33 -34.13 -13.08
CA ALA A 6 10.63 -33.41 -14.10
C ALA A 6 10.87 -31.92 -13.80
N ASN A 7 11.49 -31.21 -14.73
CA ASN A 7 11.68 -29.76 -14.69
C ASN A 7 10.31 -29.09 -14.51
N LYS A 8 9.94 -28.84 -13.27
CA LYS A 8 8.67 -28.17 -12.94
C LYS A 8 8.80 -26.76 -13.47
N THR A 9 8.12 -26.47 -14.58
CA THR A 9 8.12 -25.13 -15.18
C THR A 9 7.69 -24.11 -14.12
N LYS A 10 8.55 -23.09 -13.91
CA LYS A 10 8.24 -22.02 -12.95
C LYS A 10 6.96 -21.31 -13.30
N LEU A 11 6.14 -21.00 -12.30
CA LEU A 11 4.95 -20.17 -12.45
C LEU A 11 5.35 -18.78 -12.93
N LYS A 12 4.84 -18.35 -14.10
CA LYS A 12 5.16 -17.09 -14.75
C LYS A 12 4.14 -16.01 -14.36
N ILE A 13 4.59 -14.97 -13.69
CA ILE A 13 3.75 -13.90 -13.16
C ILE A 13 4.18 -12.56 -13.74
N LEU A 14 3.24 -11.87 -14.38
CA LEU A 14 3.41 -10.51 -14.85
C LEU A 14 2.68 -9.55 -13.90
N PHE A 15 3.43 -8.76 -13.13
CA PHE A 15 2.90 -7.63 -12.38
C PHE A 15 2.82 -6.40 -13.27
N VAL A 16 1.68 -5.73 -13.29
CA VAL A 16 1.53 -4.43 -13.95
C VAL A 16 1.15 -3.41 -12.91
N VAL A 17 1.95 -2.36 -12.77
CA VAL A 17 1.87 -1.47 -11.62
C VAL A 17 2.19 -0.02 -11.98
N SER A 18 1.61 0.92 -11.26
CA SER A 18 1.94 2.35 -11.36
C SER A 18 3.05 2.77 -10.41
N GLU A 19 3.34 1.98 -9.37
CA GLU A 19 4.37 2.23 -8.37
C GLU A 19 5.10 0.94 -7.99
N MET A 20 6.39 1.06 -7.68
CA MET A 20 7.22 -0.03 -7.13
C MET A 20 8.42 0.55 -6.39
N GLU A 21 8.60 0.24 -5.12
CA GLU A 21 9.82 0.57 -4.36
C GLU A 21 10.99 -0.34 -4.82
N PRO A 22 12.20 0.21 -5.03
CA PRO A 22 12.66 1.57 -4.72
C PRO A 22 12.61 2.53 -5.92
N PHE A 23 11.85 2.25 -6.95
CA PHE A 23 11.87 3.01 -8.21
C PHE A 23 10.94 4.22 -8.19
N ALA A 24 9.69 4.04 -7.78
CA ALA A 24 8.66 5.08 -7.72
C ALA A 24 7.71 4.82 -6.54
N LYS A 25 7.50 5.83 -5.68
CA LYS A 25 6.72 5.67 -4.45
C LYS A 25 5.87 6.90 -4.14
N VAL A 26 4.56 6.71 -4.09
CA VAL A 26 3.60 7.69 -3.57
C VAL A 26 2.84 7.12 -2.39
N GLY A 27 2.57 5.81 -2.39
CA GLY A 27 1.75 5.15 -1.39
C GLY A 27 2.25 3.78 -0.93
N GLY A 28 1.37 3.06 -0.23
CA GLY A 28 1.64 1.70 0.25
C GLY A 28 1.81 0.69 -0.88
N LEU A 29 1.18 0.92 -2.05
CA LEU A 29 1.31 0.08 -3.23
C LEU A 29 2.77 -0.19 -3.60
N ALA A 30 3.62 0.85 -3.59
CA ALA A 30 5.03 0.72 -3.92
C ALA A 30 5.76 -0.29 -3.02
N ASN A 31 5.52 -0.22 -1.71
CA ASN A 31 6.12 -1.12 -0.72
C ASN A 31 5.66 -2.57 -0.94
N VAL A 32 4.37 -2.75 -1.19
CA VAL A 32 3.77 -4.07 -1.47
C VAL A 32 4.45 -4.70 -2.69
N ILE A 33 4.48 -3.99 -3.82
CA ILE A 33 5.03 -4.52 -5.06
C ILE A 33 6.52 -4.80 -4.94
N GLY A 34 7.29 -3.88 -4.36
CA GLY A 34 8.72 -4.05 -4.17
C GLY A 34 9.08 -5.28 -3.35
N THR A 35 8.20 -5.69 -2.42
CA THR A 35 8.49 -6.83 -1.54
C THR A 35 7.78 -8.11 -1.98
N LEU A 36 6.51 -8.06 -2.39
CA LEU A 36 5.77 -9.23 -2.84
C LEU A 36 6.41 -9.87 -4.08
N SER A 37 6.81 -9.06 -5.08
CA SER A 37 7.44 -9.55 -6.29
C SER A 37 8.73 -10.33 -5.99
N ARG A 38 9.57 -9.80 -5.09
CA ARG A 38 10.79 -10.47 -4.61
C ARG A 38 10.46 -11.74 -3.82
N ARG A 39 9.46 -11.70 -2.96
CA ARG A 39 9.04 -12.87 -2.18
C ARG A 39 8.57 -14.00 -3.07
N LEU A 40 7.78 -13.72 -4.09
CA LEU A 40 7.32 -14.74 -5.06
C LEU A 40 8.48 -15.28 -5.90
N ALA A 41 9.43 -14.45 -6.31
CA ALA A 41 10.65 -14.91 -6.98
C ALA A 41 11.43 -15.89 -6.09
N GLY A 42 11.56 -15.58 -4.78
CA GLY A 42 12.16 -16.49 -3.78
C GLY A 42 11.33 -17.76 -3.49
N LEU A 43 10.08 -17.82 -3.96
CA LEU A 43 9.23 -19.02 -3.92
C LEU A 43 9.21 -19.79 -5.24
N ASP A 44 10.25 -19.63 -6.05
CA ASP A 44 10.43 -20.31 -7.34
C ASP A 44 9.38 -19.95 -8.40
N CYS A 45 9.00 -18.67 -8.47
CA CYS A 45 8.21 -18.09 -9.55
C CYS A 45 9.10 -17.26 -10.49
N ASP A 46 8.82 -17.24 -11.80
CA ASP A 46 9.39 -16.25 -12.74
C ASP A 46 8.52 -15.00 -12.70
N VAL A 47 8.96 -14.03 -11.91
CA VAL A 47 8.22 -12.77 -11.69
C VAL A 47 8.83 -11.67 -12.53
N ARG A 48 7.98 -11.00 -13.31
CA ARG A 48 8.33 -9.82 -14.08
C ARG A 48 7.37 -8.69 -13.75
N VAL A 49 7.90 -7.46 -13.68
CA VAL A 49 7.14 -6.26 -13.34
C VAL A 49 7.19 -5.30 -14.52
N VAL A 50 6.08 -4.71 -14.89
CA VAL A 50 6.01 -3.60 -15.84
C VAL A 50 5.61 -2.34 -15.10
N LEU A 51 6.40 -1.28 -15.26
CA LEU A 51 6.30 0.02 -14.59
C LEU A 51 6.55 1.14 -15.60
N PRO A 52 5.88 2.32 -15.51
CA PRO A 52 6.25 3.47 -16.30
C PRO A 52 7.64 4.02 -15.94
N TYR A 53 8.37 4.49 -16.95
CA TYR A 53 9.71 5.07 -16.75
C TYR A 53 9.62 6.56 -16.37
N TYR A 54 9.03 6.84 -15.19
CA TYR A 54 8.89 8.21 -14.67
C TYR A 54 10.24 8.91 -14.48
N LYS A 55 10.24 10.24 -14.41
CA LYS A 55 11.43 11.02 -14.01
C LYS A 55 11.99 10.56 -12.64
N GLU A 56 11.10 10.28 -11.71
CA GLU A 56 11.47 9.75 -10.38
C GLU A 56 12.22 8.42 -10.49
N VAL A 57 11.75 7.50 -11.34
CA VAL A 57 12.43 6.23 -11.62
C VAL A 57 13.82 6.46 -12.18
N LYS A 58 13.97 7.38 -13.18
CA LYS A 58 15.26 7.76 -13.77
C LYS A 58 16.23 8.27 -12.70
N LYS A 59 15.75 9.09 -11.75
CA LYS A 59 16.52 9.63 -10.62
C LYS A 59 16.94 8.52 -9.65
N ASN A 60 15.99 7.68 -9.22
CA ASN A 60 16.24 6.65 -8.22
C ASN A 60 17.17 5.54 -8.74
N LEU A 61 17.08 5.17 -10.01
CA LEU A 61 18.01 4.24 -10.64
C LEU A 61 19.47 4.72 -10.60
N ARG A 62 19.69 6.03 -10.83
CA ARG A 62 21.01 6.65 -10.72
C ARG A 62 21.53 6.61 -9.28
N ASN A 63 20.68 6.96 -8.31
CA ASN A 63 21.04 6.96 -6.89
C ASN A 63 21.40 5.54 -6.41
N LEU A 64 20.68 4.54 -6.86
CA LEU A 64 20.90 3.12 -6.54
C LEU A 64 22.05 2.49 -7.35
N LYS A 65 22.62 3.22 -8.32
CA LYS A 65 23.67 2.74 -9.23
C LYS A 65 23.27 1.43 -9.96
N LEU A 66 22.00 1.28 -10.27
CA LEU A 66 21.49 0.12 -10.99
C LEU A 66 21.72 0.27 -12.49
N ARG A 67 22.18 -0.84 -13.12
CA ARG A 67 22.36 -0.87 -14.57
C ARG A 67 21.02 -1.00 -15.28
N VAL A 68 20.73 -0.04 -16.15
CA VAL A 68 19.57 -0.02 -17.02
C VAL A 68 20.00 -0.45 -18.41
N LYS A 69 19.30 -1.42 -18.99
CA LYS A 69 19.52 -1.87 -20.36
C LYS A 69 18.37 -1.39 -21.25
N ARG A 70 18.64 -0.55 -22.25
CA ARG A 70 17.67 -0.29 -23.30
C ARG A 70 17.53 -1.56 -24.14
N LEU A 71 16.28 -1.97 -24.37
CA LEU A 71 16.00 -3.08 -25.26
C LEU A 71 15.87 -2.55 -26.69
N ASP A 72 16.34 -3.32 -27.66
CA ASP A 72 16.12 -3.01 -29.09
C ASP A 72 14.71 -3.45 -29.50
N LYS A 73 13.72 -2.93 -28.78
CA LYS A 73 12.30 -3.25 -28.93
C LYS A 73 11.48 -2.03 -28.54
N ARG A 74 10.46 -1.76 -29.32
CA ARG A 74 9.44 -0.76 -29.02
C ARG A 74 8.11 -1.44 -28.81
N ILE A 75 7.28 -0.86 -27.97
CA ILE A 75 5.86 -1.20 -27.92
C ILE A 75 5.08 -0.19 -28.74
N SER A 76 4.00 -0.67 -29.34
CA SER A 76 3.04 0.16 -30.05
C SER A 76 1.64 -0.29 -29.68
N THR A 77 0.80 0.63 -29.27
CA THR A 77 -0.58 0.33 -28.90
C THR A 77 -1.52 1.40 -29.45
N SER A 78 -2.64 0.96 -29.99
CA SER A 78 -3.68 1.88 -30.46
C SER A 78 -4.56 2.30 -29.31
N ILE A 79 -4.69 3.60 -29.09
CA ILE A 79 -5.63 4.22 -28.16
C ILE A 79 -6.37 5.28 -28.93
N ASP A 80 -7.70 5.15 -29.07
CA ASP A 80 -8.48 5.95 -29.96
C ASP A 80 -8.00 5.82 -31.44
N TRP A 81 -7.87 6.91 -32.17
CA TRP A 81 -7.23 6.94 -33.51
C TRP A 81 -5.69 7.06 -33.45
N LEU A 82 -5.12 7.19 -32.25
CA LEU A 82 -3.69 7.39 -32.07
C LEU A 82 -2.98 6.04 -31.90
N VAL A 83 -1.79 5.97 -32.48
CA VAL A 83 -0.82 4.92 -32.18
C VAL A 83 0.18 5.51 -31.20
N GLU A 84 0.14 5.03 -29.97
CA GLU A 84 1.08 5.47 -28.92
C GLU A 84 2.23 4.46 -28.83
N GLU A 85 3.44 4.98 -28.86
CA GLU A 85 4.66 4.18 -28.82
C GLU A 85 5.40 4.36 -27.51
N GLY A 86 6.15 3.35 -27.11
CA GLY A 86 7.05 3.42 -25.95
C GLY A 86 8.33 2.65 -26.18
N GLU A 87 9.43 3.17 -25.68
CA GLU A 87 10.70 2.45 -25.65
C GLU A 87 10.77 1.57 -24.40
N LEU A 88 11.41 0.42 -24.52
CA LEU A 88 11.52 -0.53 -23.43
C LEU A 88 12.92 -0.56 -22.82
N TYR A 89 12.95 -0.53 -21.50
CA TYR A 89 14.16 -0.71 -20.72
C TYR A 89 13.99 -1.87 -19.75
N GLU A 90 15.07 -2.57 -19.45
CA GLU A 90 15.12 -3.64 -18.46
C GLU A 90 16.07 -3.28 -17.33
N VAL A 91 15.63 -3.51 -16.11
CA VAL A 91 16.44 -3.42 -14.89
C VAL A 91 16.28 -4.72 -14.12
N LYS A 92 17.38 -5.29 -13.66
CA LYS A 92 17.34 -6.38 -12.69
C LYS A 92 17.46 -5.79 -11.29
N TYR A 93 16.43 -5.99 -10.47
CA TYR A 93 16.44 -5.61 -9.07
C TYR A 93 16.31 -6.85 -8.18
N LYS A 94 17.44 -7.23 -7.55
CA LYS A 94 17.57 -8.52 -6.86
C LYS A 94 17.22 -9.66 -7.84
N ASP A 95 16.20 -10.48 -7.56
CA ASP A 95 15.80 -11.60 -8.41
C ASP A 95 14.62 -11.31 -9.33
N VAL A 96 14.20 -10.04 -9.41
CA VAL A 96 13.06 -9.61 -10.23
C VAL A 96 13.55 -8.82 -11.44
N LYS A 97 12.98 -9.11 -12.62
CA LYS A 97 13.15 -8.30 -13.82
C LYS A 97 12.05 -7.25 -13.88
N VAL A 98 12.44 -5.99 -13.97
CA VAL A 98 11.53 -4.85 -14.09
C VAL A 98 11.69 -4.26 -15.49
N TYR A 99 10.59 -4.18 -16.22
CA TYR A 99 10.50 -3.57 -17.54
C TYR A 99 9.88 -2.19 -17.41
N LEU A 100 10.56 -1.20 -17.96
CA LEU A 100 10.17 0.20 -17.88
C LEU A 100 9.71 0.66 -19.24
N ILE A 101 8.51 1.23 -19.30
CA ILE A 101 7.94 1.82 -20.51
C ILE A 101 8.28 3.31 -20.51
N GLU A 102 9.10 3.76 -21.43
CA GLU A 102 9.41 5.16 -21.62
C GLU A 102 8.48 5.78 -22.66
N ASN A 103 7.82 6.84 -22.27
CA ASN A 103 7.09 7.78 -23.10
C ASN A 103 7.07 9.12 -22.38
N ASP A 104 7.89 10.08 -22.81
CA ASP A 104 8.07 11.34 -22.08
C ASP A 104 6.80 12.21 -22.08
N LYS A 105 5.91 12.10 -23.08
CA LYS A 105 4.61 12.80 -23.13
C LYS A 105 3.77 12.46 -21.90
N TYR A 106 3.72 11.19 -21.51
CA TYR A 106 2.86 10.68 -20.46
C TYR A 106 3.59 10.46 -19.12
N PHE A 107 4.84 10.02 -19.14
CA PHE A 107 5.59 9.63 -17.93
C PHE A 107 6.75 10.56 -17.59
N GLY A 108 7.09 11.51 -18.47
CA GLY A 108 8.16 12.48 -18.25
C GLY A 108 7.81 13.63 -17.29
N ARG A 109 6.94 13.40 -16.29
CA ARG A 109 6.44 14.41 -15.33
C ARG A 109 7.10 14.27 -13.96
N ASP A 110 7.06 15.35 -13.19
CA ASP A 110 7.66 15.38 -11.85
C ASP A 110 6.85 14.63 -10.80
N GLN A 111 5.55 14.43 -11.05
CA GLN A 111 4.64 13.71 -10.16
C GLN A 111 3.93 12.58 -10.90
N ILE A 112 3.52 11.54 -10.16
CA ILE A 112 2.97 10.32 -10.74
C ILE A 112 1.49 10.47 -11.10
N TYR A 113 0.63 10.97 -10.19
CA TYR A 113 -0.82 10.96 -10.37
C TYR A 113 -1.46 12.32 -10.55
N ALA A 114 -0.91 13.34 -9.88
CA ALA A 114 -1.56 14.63 -9.72
C ALA A 114 -0.56 15.74 -9.49
N THR A 115 -0.99 16.97 -9.69
CA THR A 115 -0.31 18.18 -9.22
C THR A 115 -1.01 18.73 -7.98
N PRO A 116 -0.48 19.76 -7.31
CA PRO A 116 -1.21 20.46 -6.25
C PRO A 116 -2.56 21.05 -6.69
N LYS A 117 -2.79 21.17 -8.01
CA LYS A 117 -4.05 21.66 -8.59
C LYS A 117 -5.09 20.56 -8.86
N GLY A 118 -4.71 19.28 -8.73
CA GLY A 118 -5.59 18.14 -9.00
C GLY A 118 -4.91 17.06 -9.84
N GLU A 119 -5.66 16.01 -10.14
CA GLU A 119 -5.22 14.91 -11.00
C GLU A 119 -4.87 15.41 -12.41
N PHE A 120 -4.00 14.69 -13.11
CA PHE A 120 -3.75 14.98 -14.52
C PHE A 120 -4.96 14.60 -15.36
N GLU A 121 -5.40 15.52 -16.22
CA GLU A 121 -6.60 15.34 -17.06
C GLU A 121 -6.48 14.16 -18.04
N ASP A 122 -5.26 13.81 -18.45
CA ASP A 122 -4.94 12.71 -19.37
C ASP A 122 -4.54 11.41 -18.64
N ASN A 123 -4.92 11.22 -17.37
CA ASN A 123 -4.63 10.00 -16.64
C ASN A 123 -5.25 8.74 -17.30
N ASP A 124 -6.33 8.88 -18.05
CA ASP A 124 -6.89 7.83 -18.90
C ASP A 124 -5.89 7.32 -19.94
N MET A 125 -5.29 8.25 -20.70
CA MET A 125 -4.29 7.92 -21.72
C MET A 125 -3.00 7.38 -21.10
N ARG A 126 -2.54 7.99 -20.01
CA ARG A 126 -1.32 7.58 -19.28
C ARG A 126 -1.40 6.14 -18.80
N PHE A 127 -2.46 5.80 -18.11
CA PHE A 127 -2.63 4.47 -17.53
C PHE A 127 -3.22 3.47 -18.53
N GLY A 128 -3.86 3.97 -19.59
CA GLY A 128 -4.15 3.18 -20.77
C GLY A 128 -2.89 2.70 -21.47
N LEU A 129 -1.93 3.60 -21.69
CA LEU A 129 -0.61 3.22 -22.24
C LEU A 129 0.14 2.25 -21.34
N LEU A 130 0.11 2.43 -20.02
CA LEU A 130 0.68 1.45 -19.07
C LEU A 130 0.03 0.08 -19.26
N SER A 131 -1.30 0.01 -19.24
CA SER A 131 -2.05 -1.23 -19.28
C SER A 131 -1.85 -1.99 -20.59
N LEU A 132 -2.10 -1.34 -21.71
CA LEU A 132 -1.96 -1.97 -23.03
C LEU A 132 -0.49 -2.18 -23.39
N GLY A 133 0.36 -1.22 -23.08
CA GLY A 133 1.81 -1.33 -23.27
C GLY A 133 2.44 -2.47 -22.45
N ALA A 134 1.88 -2.83 -21.30
CA ALA A 134 2.33 -4.00 -20.55
C ALA A 134 2.03 -5.32 -21.26
N LEU A 135 0.89 -5.42 -21.94
CA LEU A 135 0.57 -6.57 -22.79
C LEU A 135 1.52 -6.67 -23.98
N GLU A 136 1.77 -5.55 -24.66
CA GLU A 136 2.74 -5.50 -25.76
C GLU A 136 4.18 -5.77 -25.27
N THR A 137 4.53 -5.32 -24.06
CA THR A 137 5.82 -5.66 -23.43
C THR A 137 5.96 -7.17 -23.25
N ALA A 138 4.93 -7.85 -22.74
CA ALA A 138 4.95 -9.30 -22.56
C ALA A 138 5.22 -10.05 -23.89
N LYS A 139 4.57 -9.60 -24.99
CA LYS A 139 4.81 -10.13 -26.34
C LYS A 139 6.24 -9.83 -26.81
N ALA A 140 6.67 -8.57 -26.69
CA ALA A 140 7.99 -8.13 -27.13
C ALA A 140 9.13 -8.93 -26.49
N ILE A 141 8.99 -9.29 -25.20
CA ILE A 141 9.99 -10.10 -24.48
C ILE A 141 9.72 -11.61 -24.55
N ASN A 142 8.72 -12.04 -25.32
CA ASN A 142 8.27 -13.44 -25.46
C ASN A 142 8.01 -14.11 -24.10
N PHE A 143 7.31 -13.40 -23.22
CA PHE A 143 6.91 -13.87 -21.90
C PHE A 143 5.41 -14.14 -21.85
N LYS A 144 4.99 -15.36 -22.08
CA LYS A 144 3.60 -15.80 -21.91
C LYS A 144 3.33 -15.98 -20.42
N PRO A 145 2.61 -15.06 -19.74
CA PRO A 145 2.35 -15.18 -18.31
C PRO A 145 1.25 -16.20 -18.01
N ASP A 146 1.41 -16.99 -16.96
CA ASP A 146 0.33 -17.81 -16.40
C ASP A 146 -0.64 -16.91 -15.62
N ILE A 147 -0.10 -15.91 -14.92
CA ILE A 147 -0.85 -14.92 -14.15
C ILE A 147 -0.47 -13.50 -14.61
N ILE A 148 -1.48 -12.69 -14.89
CA ILE A 148 -1.36 -11.23 -15.02
C ILE A 148 -1.95 -10.62 -13.75
N HIS A 149 -1.09 -10.02 -12.92
CA HIS A 149 -1.51 -9.40 -11.67
C HIS A 149 -1.56 -7.89 -11.80
N CYS A 150 -2.78 -7.36 -11.79
CA CYS A 150 -3.11 -5.95 -11.94
C CYS A 150 -3.37 -5.31 -10.57
N HIS A 151 -3.02 -4.04 -10.42
CA HIS A 151 -3.13 -3.32 -9.15
C HIS A 151 -3.78 -1.96 -9.31
N ASP A 152 -4.90 -1.75 -8.63
CA ASP A 152 -5.74 -0.55 -8.64
C ASP A 152 -6.21 -0.12 -10.05
N TRP A 153 -6.98 0.96 -10.12
CA TRP A 153 -7.63 1.38 -11.36
C TRP A 153 -6.65 1.71 -12.50
N GLN A 154 -5.41 2.05 -12.19
CA GLN A 154 -4.38 2.37 -13.18
C GLN A 154 -4.04 1.21 -14.11
N THR A 155 -4.39 -0.01 -13.72
CA THR A 155 -4.15 -1.22 -14.52
C THR A 155 -5.45 -1.91 -14.96
N ALA A 156 -6.58 -1.27 -14.68
CA ALA A 156 -7.92 -1.83 -14.89
C ALA A 156 -8.27 -2.05 -16.37
N PHE A 157 -7.61 -1.35 -17.30
CA PHE A 157 -7.82 -1.61 -18.73
C PHE A 157 -7.42 -3.02 -19.16
N ILE A 158 -6.51 -3.69 -18.46
CA ILE A 158 -6.07 -5.05 -18.81
C ILE A 158 -7.24 -6.05 -18.74
N PRO A 159 -7.91 -6.26 -17.60
CA PRO A 159 -9.02 -7.20 -17.53
C PRO A 159 -10.18 -6.82 -18.45
N ILE A 160 -10.46 -5.52 -18.60
CA ILE A 160 -11.55 -5.03 -19.45
C ILE A 160 -11.24 -5.33 -20.92
N CYS A 161 -10.02 -4.97 -21.40
CA CYS A 161 -9.65 -5.11 -22.79
C CYS A 161 -9.39 -6.57 -23.19
N LEU A 162 -8.77 -7.39 -22.36
CA LEU A 162 -8.62 -8.83 -22.62
C LEU A 162 -9.96 -9.55 -22.70
N LYS A 163 -11.00 -9.04 -22.04
CA LYS A 163 -12.34 -9.61 -22.12
C LYS A 163 -13.15 -9.11 -23.32
N TRP A 164 -13.01 -7.83 -23.71
CA TRP A 164 -13.98 -7.19 -24.59
C TRP A 164 -13.38 -6.50 -25.83
N ARG A 165 -12.12 -6.12 -25.85
CA ARG A 165 -11.50 -5.47 -27.00
C ARG A 165 -11.22 -6.47 -28.11
N LYS A 166 -11.77 -6.23 -29.31
CA LYS A 166 -11.82 -7.16 -30.45
C LYS A 166 -10.52 -7.92 -30.73
N HIS A 167 -9.37 -7.24 -30.73
CA HIS A 167 -8.08 -7.87 -31.06
C HIS A 167 -7.37 -8.51 -29.86
N LEU A 168 -7.81 -8.24 -28.63
CA LEU A 168 -7.19 -8.77 -27.41
C LEU A 168 -7.94 -9.95 -26.83
N LYS A 169 -9.30 -9.99 -26.95
CA LYS A 169 -10.11 -11.08 -26.41
C LYS A 169 -9.81 -12.43 -27.05
N ASP A 170 -9.38 -12.42 -28.32
CA ASP A 170 -9.10 -13.62 -29.12
C ASP A 170 -7.58 -13.82 -29.31
N ASP A 171 -6.73 -13.10 -28.55
CA ASP A 171 -5.29 -13.17 -28.68
C ASP A 171 -4.73 -14.46 -28.02
N GLU A 172 -4.27 -15.40 -28.85
CA GLU A 172 -3.72 -16.69 -28.43
C GLU A 172 -2.55 -16.56 -27.45
N PHE A 173 -1.88 -15.42 -27.43
CA PHE A 173 -0.76 -15.19 -26.51
C PHE A 173 -1.23 -15.18 -25.05
N PHE A 174 -2.44 -14.70 -24.77
CA PHE A 174 -3.01 -14.53 -23.44
C PHE A 174 -4.14 -15.51 -23.09
N ASN A 175 -4.55 -16.39 -24.00
CA ASN A 175 -5.71 -17.29 -23.83
C ASN A 175 -5.68 -18.12 -22.54
N ASN A 176 -4.49 -18.52 -22.08
CA ASN A 176 -4.32 -19.33 -20.88
C ASN A 176 -3.99 -18.49 -19.63
N SER A 177 -3.80 -17.18 -19.79
CA SER A 177 -3.47 -16.29 -18.66
C SER A 177 -4.70 -16.07 -17.77
N LYS A 178 -4.51 -16.16 -16.46
CA LYS A 178 -5.52 -15.75 -15.46
C LYS A 178 -5.21 -14.37 -14.94
N ILE A 179 -6.24 -13.56 -14.77
CA ILE A 179 -6.12 -12.20 -14.29
C ILE A 179 -6.46 -12.13 -12.81
N VAL A 180 -5.51 -11.69 -12.01
CA VAL A 180 -5.71 -11.32 -10.60
C VAL A 180 -5.69 -9.81 -10.49
N PHE A 181 -6.66 -9.25 -9.79
CA PHE A 181 -6.78 -7.81 -9.60
C PHE A 181 -6.82 -7.46 -8.12
N THR A 182 -5.83 -6.69 -7.65
CA THR A 182 -5.76 -6.26 -6.25
C THR A 182 -6.27 -4.84 -6.07
N ILE A 183 -7.22 -4.66 -5.15
CA ILE A 183 -7.71 -3.36 -4.69
C ILE A 183 -6.90 -2.96 -3.45
N HIS A 184 -6.03 -1.95 -3.59
CA HIS A 184 -5.29 -1.39 -2.45
C HIS A 184 -6.07 -0.30 -1.73
N ASN A 185 -6.83 0.51 -2.48
CA ASN A 185 -7.72 1.50 -1.90
C ASN A 185 -8.94 1.73 -2.81
N ILE A 186 -10.12 1.35 -2.33
CA ILE A 186 -11.38 1.44 -3.08
C ILE A 186 -11.86 2.87 -3.36
N SER A 187 -11.33 3.88 -2.67
CA SER A 187 -11.70 5.28 -2.91
C SER A 187 -11.18 5.80 -4.25
N TYR A 188 -10.15 5.19 -4.82
CA TYR A 188 -9.59 5.57 -6.13
C TYR A 188 -10.12 4.62 -7.20
N GLN A 189 -11.04 5.11 -8.05
CA GLN A 189 -11.83 4.25 -8.92
C GLN A 189 -11.57 4.44 -10.43
N GLY A 190 -10.87 5.50 -10.84
CA GLY A 190 -10.69 5.79 -12.25
C GLY A 190 -12.03 6.02 -12.94
N GLN A 191 -12.69 7.12 -12.61
CA GLN A 191 -14.00 7.50 -13.16
C GLN A 191 -13.81 8.52 -14.28
N PHE A 192 -14.32 8.21 -15.47
CA PHE A 192 -14.18 9.00 -16.67
C PHE A 192 -15.52 9.15 -17.40
N ASP A 193 -15.60 10.08 -18.34
CA ASP A 193 -16.75 10.19 -19.21
C ASP A 193 -16.89 8.97 -20.12
N LYS A 194 -18.10 8.69 -20.57
CA LYS A 194 -18.43 7.53 -21.44
C LYS A 194 -17.51 7.41 -22.67
N VAL A 195 -17.00 8.52 -23.17
CA VAL A 195 -16.10 8.56 -24.35
C VAL A 195 -14.83 7.73 -24.16
N ILE A 196 -14.43 7.44 -22.91
CA ILE A 196 -13.28 6.55 -22.64
C ILE A 196 -13.49 5.15 -23.24
N MET A 197 -14.73 4.69 -23.34
CA MET A 197 -15.00 3.38 -23.89
C MET A 197 -14.65 3.31 -25.37
N ASP A 198 -14.99 4.35 -26.14
CA ASP A 198 -14.66 4.44 -27.56
C ASP A 198 -13.15 4.57 -27.74
N LYS A 199 -12.47 5.40 -26.94
CA LYS A 199 -11.00 5.56 -26.97
C LYS A 199 -10.26 4.22 -26.81
N PHE A 200 -10.77 3.31 -25.99
CA PHE A 200 -10.11 2.02 -25.71
C PHE A 200 -10.74 0.85 -26.45
N GLY A 201 -11.67 1.08 -27.38
CA GLY A 201 -12.36 0.06 -28.15
C GLY A 201 -13.17 -0.89 -27.26
N ILE A 202 -13.73 -0.37 -26.18
CA ILE A 202 -14.61 -1.08 -25.26
C ILE A 202 -16.05 -0.94 -25.76
N PRO A 203 -16.81 -2.04 -25.97
CA PRO A 203 -18.15 -1.97 -26.52
C PRO A 203 -19.10 -1.09 -25.72
N GLY A 204 -19.80 -0.15 -26.40
CA GLY A 204 -20.69 0.83 -25.78
C GLY A 204 -21.86 0.22 -24.98
N PHE A 205 -22.30 -1.02 -25.31
CA PHE A 205 -23.34 -1.73 -24.55
C PHE A 205 -22.94 -2.07 -23.11
N LEU A 206 -21.65 -1.99 -22.78
CA LEU A 206 -21.17 -2.19 -21.42
C LEU A 206 -21.36 -0.95 -20.52
N PHE A 207 -21.80 0.19 -21.09
CA PHE A 207 -22.13 1.37 -20.30
C PHE A 207 -23.51 1.23 -19.67
N THR A 208 -23.62 0.34 -18.71
CA THR A 208 -24.84 0.03 -17.95
C THR A 208 -24.50 -0.14 -16.48
N SER A 209 -25.50 -0.09 -15.61
CA SER A 209 -25.36 -0.35 -14.17
C SER A 209 -24.82 -1.76 -13.85
N GLN A 210 -25.00 -2.72 -14.75
CA GLN A 210 -24.44 -4.07 -14.64
C GLN A 210 -23.03 -4.19 -15.25
N GLY A 211 -22.60 -3.21 -16.03
CA GLY A 211 -21.29 -3.12 -16.66
C GLY A 211 -20.41 -2.04 -16.03
N LEU A 212 -19.88 -1.14 -16.83
CA LEU A 212 -18.88 -0.14 -16.37
C LEU A 212 -19.51 1.15 -15.81
N GLU A 213 -20.78 1.41 -16.03
CA GLU A 213 -21.40 2.67 -15.58
C GLU A 213 -21.57 2.69 -14.06
N LEU A 214 -21.16 3.81 -13.42
CA LEU A 214 -21.43 4.13 -12.02
C LEU A 214 -21.63 5.64 -11.89
N TYR A 215 -22.81 6.07 -11.44
CA TYR A 215 -23.16 7.51 -11.26
C TYR A 215 -22.93 8.37 -12.51
N GLY A 216 -23.28 7.84 -13.68
CA GLY A 216 -23.15 8.56 -14.97
C GLY A 216 -21.73 8.57 -15.57
N LYS A 217 -20.77 7.90 -14.95
CA LYS A 217 -19.39 7.78 -15.42
C LYS A 217 -19.02 6.33 -15.72
N ALA A 218 -18.08 6.13 -16.62
CA ALA A 218 -17.40 4.85 -16.78
C ALA A 218 -16.40 4.66 -15.62
N ASN A 219 -16.57 3.59 -14.86
CA ASN A 219 -15.76 3.29 -13.69
C ASN A 219 -14.84 2.12 -13.99
N LEU A 220 -13.54 2.39 -14.09
CA LEU A 220 -12.54 1.39 -14.48
C LEU A 220 -12.33 0.34 -13.39
N LEU A 221 -12.31 0.74 -12.12
CA LEU A 221 -12.20 -0.21 -11.00
C LEU A 221 -13.34 -1.21 -11.02
N LYS A 222 -14.58 -0.75 -11.26
CA LYS A 222 -15.76 -1.62 -11.42
C LYS A 222 -15.57 -2.63 -12.54
N GLY A 223 -15.09 -2.17 -13.70
CA GLY A 223 -14.80 -3.06 -14.82
C GLY A 223 -13.75 -4.11 -14.49
N ALA A 224 -12.67 -3.73 -13.81
CA ALA A 224 -11.65 -4.66 -13.37
C ALA A 224 -12.18 -5.71 -12.38
N ILE A 225 -13.02 -5.31 -11.43
CA ILE A 225 -13.69 -6.22 -10.49
C ILE A 225 -14.58 -7.24 -11.25
N LEU A 226 -15.32 -6.78 -12.25
CA LEU A 226 -16.25 -7.64 -13.00
C LEU A 226 -15.56 -8.63 -13.93
N TYR A 227 -14.40 -8.26 -14.50
CA TYR A 227 -13.78 -9.03 -15.59
C TYR A 227 -12.47 -9.74 -15.22
N SER A 228 -12.04 -9.68 -13.97
CA SER A 228 -10.92 -10.46 -13.47
C SER A 228 -11.35 -11.87 -13.04
N ASN A 229 -10.42 -12.82 -13.09
CA ASN A 229 -10.65 -14.18 -12.61
C ASN A 229 -10.70 -14.25 -11.08
N LEU A 230 -9.91 -13.38 -10.41
CA LEU A 230 -9.88 -13.22 -8.96
C LEU A 230 -9.67 -11.77 -8.61
N VAL A 231 -10.44 -11.27 -7.67
CA VAL A 231 -10.23 -9.98 -7.02
C VAL A 231 -9.65 -10.22 -5.63
N THR A 232 -8.56 -9.55 -5.33
CA THR A 232 -7.98 -9.55 -3.99
C THR A 232 -8.00 -8.15 -3.39
N THR A 233 -7.94 -8.08 -2.08
CA THR A 233 -7.66 -6.83 -1.35
C THR A 233 -6.72 -7.11 -0.19
N VAL A 234 -6.23 -6.06 0.43
CA VAL A 234 -5.04 -6.06 1.28
C VAL A 234 -5.29 -6.44 2.75
N SER A 235 -6.50 -6.92 3.07
CA SER A 235 -6.85 -7.37 4.41
C SER A 235 -8.13 -8.22 4.38
N PRO A 236 -8.24 -9.29 5.18
CA PRO A 236 -9.47 -10.06 5.35
C PRO A 236 -10.65 -9.22 5.86
N THR A 237 -10.44 -8.43 6.89
CA THR A 237 -11.47 -7.53 7.43
C THR A 237 -11.90 -6.48 6.41
N PHE A 238 -10.96 -5.89 5.67
CA PHE A 238 -11.30 -4.93 4.64
C PHE A 238 -12.10 -5.56 3.49
N ALA A 239 -11.82 -6.82 3.12
CA ALA A 239 -12.62 -7.54 2.13
C ALA A 239 -14.09 -7.70 2.55
N GLU A 240 -14.38 -7.77 3.85
CA GLU A 240 -15.75 -7.79 4.39
C GLU A 240 -16.35 -6.38 4.49
N GLU A 241 -15.54 -5.39 4.88
CA GLU A 241 -15.98 -3.99 4.99
C GLU A 241 -16.41 -3.41 3.66
N ILE A 242 -15.64 -3.57 2.59
CA ILE A 242 -15.96 -2.99 1.26
C ILE A 242 -17.21 -3.58 0.61
N LYS A 243 -17.75 -4.66 1.14
CA LYS A 243 -19.06 -5.19 0.77
C LYS A 243 -20.22 -4.44 1.46
N LYS A 244 -19.94 -3.56 2.42
CA LYS A 244 -20.94 -2.75 3.11
C LYS A 244 -21.06 -1.38 2.45
N ARG A 245 -22.27 -0.79 2.45
CA ARG A 245 -22.55 0.50 1.82
C ARG A 245 -21.65 1.61 2.36
N GLU A 246 -21.32 1.55 3.64
CA GLU A 246 -20.50 2.54 4.34
C GLU A 246 -19.05 2.61 3.81
N TYR A 247 -18.48 1.46 3.40
CA TYR A 247 -17.07 1.35 3.00
C TYR A 247 -16.87 1.03 1.52
N GLY A 248 -17.95 0.65 0.81
CA GLY A 248 -17.87 0.19 -0.58
C GLY A 248 -17.78 1.29 -1.62
N HIS A 249 -17.90 2.57 -1.23
CA HIS A 249 -17.83 3.74 -2.12
C HIS A 249 -18.68 3.56 -3.40
N GLY A 250 -19.89 2.97 -3.26
CA GLY A 250 -20.81 2.69 -4.36
C GLY A 250 -20.56 1.37 -5.11
N LEU A 251 -19.49 0.64 -4.79
CA LEU A 251 -19.16 -0.65 -5.40
C LEU A 251 -19.57 -1.85 -4.53
N ASP A 252 -20.20 -1.63 -3.37
CA ASP A 252 -20.56 -2.67 -2.42
C ASP A 252 -21.45 -3.75 -3.03
N ALA A 253 -22.42 -3.39 -3.88
CA ALA A 253 -23.30 -4.33 -4.57
C ALA A 253 -22.52 -5.23 -5.55
N VAL A 254 -21.58 -4.64 -6.31
CA VAL A 254 -20.73 -5.37 -7.25
C VAL A 254 -19.81 -6.34 -6.51
N LEU A 255 -19.19 -5.89 -5.42
CA LEU A 255 -18.31 -6.70 -4.58
C LEU A 255 -19.06 -7.86 -3.90
N LYS A 256 -20.27 -7.62 -3.41
CA LYS A 256 -21.15 -8.68 -2.91
C LYS A 256 -21.46 -9.71 -3.99
N TRP A 257 -21.77 -9.26 -5.20
CA TRP A 257 -22.10 -10.15 -6.32
C TRP A 257 -20.90 -11.02 -6.71
N VAL A 258 -19.69 -10.43 -6.89
CA VAL A 258 -18.46 -11.16 -7.23
C VAL A 258 -18.10 -12.17 -6.12
N SER A 259 -18.23 -11.77 -4.86
CA SER A 259 -17.95 -12.63 -3.70
C SER A 259 -18.88 -13.85 -3.66
N ARG A 260 -20.19 -13.68 -3.97
CA ARG A 260 -21.20 -14.76 -3.92
C ARG A 260 -21.10 -15.71 -5.12
N LYS A 261 -20.89 -15.18 -6.32
CA LYS A 261 -20.93 -15.96 -7.56
C LYS A 261 -19.84 -17.02 -7.65
N SER A 262 -18.65 -16.75 -7.14
CA SER A 262 -17.49 -17.63 -7.37
C SER A 262 -16.49 -17.61 -6.22
N ASN A 263 -16.82 -17.02 -5.08
CA ASN A 263 -15.88 -16.74 -3.99
C ASN A 263 -14.61 -16.01 -4.48
N ASN A 264 -14.79 -15.11 -5.46
CA ASN A 264 -13.72 -14.44 -6.19
C ASN A 264 -13.25 -13.13 -5.54
N LEU A 265 -13.64 -12.85 -4.29
CA LEU A 265 -13.08 -11.74 -3.50
C LEU A 265 -12.36 -12.31 -2.28
N GLN A 266 -11.06 -12.06 -2.17
CA GLN A 266 -10.25 -12.56 -1.06
C GLN A 266 -9.42 -11.43 -0.43
N GLY A 267 -9.44 -11.34 0.90
CA GLY A 267 -8.54 -10.49 1.67
C GLY A 267 -7.23 -11.22 1.97
N ILE A 268 -6.11 -10.60 1.63
CA ILE A 268 -4.77 -11.11 1.93
C ILE A 268 -3.99 -9.98 2.59
N LEU A 269 -3.65 -10.17 3.86
CA LEU A 269 -2.93 -9.15 4.62
C LEU A 269 -1.56 -8.88 3.98
N ASP A 270 -1.22 -7.61 3.78
CA ASP A 270 0.12 -7.23 3.36
C ASP A 270 1.13 -7.54 4.47
N GLY A 271 2.40 -7.58 4.10
CA GLY A 271 3.51 -7.68 5.05
C GLY A 271 4.40 -6.44 5.00
N ILE A 272 5.40 -6.41 5.87
CA ILE A 272 6.47 -5.42 5.83
C ILE A 272 7.81 -6.06 5.50
N ASP A 273 8.73 -5.28 4.92
CA ASP A 273 10.08 -5.73 4.60
C ASP A 273 10.97 -5.74 5.85
N TYR A 274 11.29 -6.93 6.36
CA TYR A 274 12.13 -7.11 7.55
C TYR A 274 13.63 -6.88 7.30
N GLU A 275 14.08 -6.73 6.05
CA GLU A 275 15.42 -6.24 5.74
C GLU A 275 15.49 -4.71 5.93
N LEU A 276 14.40 -4.02 5.60
CA LEU A 276 14.29 -2.58 5.69
C LEU A 276 13.89 -2.11 7.11
N TRP A 277 12.92 -2.79 7.73
CA TRP A 277 12.35 -2.44 9.04
C TRP A 277 12.83 -3.43 10.11
N ASN A 278 14.03 -3.19 10.64
CA ASN A 278 14.62 -4.06 11.66
C ASN A 278 15.47 -3.27 12.67
N PRO A 279 14.98 -3.07 13.91
CA PRO A 279 15.70 -2.30 14.93
C PRO A 279 17.07 -2.89 15.33
N GLU A 280 17.32 -4.18 15.03
CA GLU A 280 18.62 -4.81 15.32
C GLU A 280 19.73 -4.36 14.33
N THR A 281 19.34 -3.97 13.10
CA THR A 281 20.29 -3.66 12.02
C THR A 281 20.15 -2.25 11.48
N ASP A 282 19.09 -1.54 11.84
CA ASP A 282 18.79 -0.20 11.35
C ASP A 282 19.90 0.79 11.75
N LYS A 283 20.46 1.49 10.76
CA LYS A 283 21.55 2.45 10.92
C LYS A 283 21.06 3.87 11.18
N SER A 284 19.79 4.14 10.96
CA SER A 284 19.17 5.47 11.10
C SER A 284 18.74 5.76 12.53
N ILE A 285 18.55 4.72 13.38
CA ILE A 285 18.14 4.89 14.77
C ILE A 285 19.34 5.17 15.70
N TYR A 286 19.09 5.80 16.83
CA TYR A 286 20.17 6.20 17.74
C TYR A 286 20.84 5.04 18.47
N SER A 287 20.09 4.00 18.79
CA SER A 287 20.58 2.79 19.45
C SER A 287 19.82 1.58 18.93
N LYS A 288 20.55 0.55 18.54
CA LYS A 288 19.96 -0.71 18.11
C LYS A 288 19.39 -1.48 19.30
N PHE A 289 18.32 -2.22 19.07
CA PHE A 289 17.68 -3.02 20.10
C PHE A 289 16.92 -4.22 19.48
N SER A 290 16.50 -5.15 20.33
CA SER A 290 15.77 -6.34 19.93
C SER A 290 14.69 -6.68 20.93
N SER A 291 13.81 -7.64 20.59
CA SER A 291 12.82 -8.18 21.52
C SER A 291 13.42 -8.89 22.75
N LYS A 292 14.70 -9.23 22.71
CA LYS A 292 15.44 -9.82 23.83
C LYS A 292 16.09 -8.75 24.72
N GLU A 293 16.39 -7.60 24.13
CA GLU A 293 17.08 -6.48 24.79
C GLU A 293 16.41 -5.16 24.41
N ILE A 294 15.31 -4.85 25.11
CA ILE A 294 14.48 -3.66 24.87
C ILE A 294 14.99 -2.39 25.58
N ALA A 295 15.97 -2.53 26.51
CA ALA A 295 16.44 -1.40 27.30
C ALA A 295 16.94 -0.22 26.45
N SER A 296 17.60 -0.50 25.35
CA SER A 296 18.10 0.54 24.42
C SER A 296 17.00 1.32 23.71
N LYS A 297 15.72 0.90 23.79
CA LYS A 297 14.60 1.67 23.26
C LYS A 297 14.43 3.00 24.00
N SER A 298 14.64 3.05 25.32
CA SER A 298 14.59 4.32 26.09
C SER A 298 15.63 5.33 25.61
N THR A 299 16.81 4.87 25.20
CA THR A 299 17.82 5.73 24.59
C THR A 299 17.33 6.38 23.30
N ASN A 300 16.60 5.64 22.46
CA ASN A 300 15.97 6.19 21.25
C ASN A 300 14.91 7.24 21.61
N THR A 301 14.10 6.98 22.64
CA THR A 301 13.05 7.91 23.10
C THR A 301 13.64 9.23 23.58
N LEU A 302 14.62 9.18 24.47
CA LEU A 302 15.26 10.39 25.03
C LEU A 302 15.96 11.22 23.94
N LYS A 303 16.74 10.58 23.07
CA LYS A 303 17.44 11.28 21.99
C LYS A 303 16.48 11.85 20.95
N LEU A 304 15.39 11.16 20.64
CA LEU A 304 14.34 11.67 19.74
C LEU A 304 13.66 12.90 20.35
N LYS A 305 13.24 12.83 21.61
CA LYS A 305 12.63 13.98 22.30
C LYS A 305 13.54 15.20 22.29
N LYS A 306 14.84 15.01 22.56
CA LYS A 306 15.85 16.06 22.47
C LYS A 306 15.95 16.65 21.06
N GLU A 307 16.04 15.82 20.00
CA GLU A 307 16.10 16.28 18.60
C GLU A 307 14.85 17.07 18.23
N LEU A 308 13.68 16.68 18.75
CA LEU A 308 12.39 17.31 18.47
C LEU A 308 12.09 18.52 19.37
N GLY A 309 12.93 18.84 20.35
CA GLY A 309 12.73 19.94 21.30
C GLY A 309 11.58 19.70 22.29
N LEU A 310 11.30 18.43 22.60
CA LEU A 310 10.29 18.00 23.57
C LEU A 310 10.92 17.79 24.97
N ASN A 311 10.09 17.60 26.00
CA ASN A 311 10.58 17.29 27.35
C ASN A 311 11.20 15.89 27.37
N GLU A 312 12.44 15.79 27.83
CA GLU A 312 13.23 14.54 27.85
C GLU A 312 12.83 13.57 28.99
N SER A 313 11.89 13.92 29.89
CA SER A 313 11.46 13.01 30.96
C SER A 313 10.73 11.77 30.38
N GLU A 314 11.01 10.62 30.97
CA GLU A 314 10.31 9.34 30.69
C GLU A 314 8.91 9.27 31.30
N GLU A 315 8.53 10.25 32.13
CA GLU A 315 7.18 10.34 32.72
C GLU A 315 6.12 10.65 31.65
N PHE A 316 6.53 11.36 30.59
CA PHE A 316 5.63 11.75 29.48
C PHE A 316 5.77 10.77 28.32
N PRO A 317 4.81 9.86 28.09
CA PRO A 317 4.88 8.97 26.92
C PRO A 317 4.81 9.74 25.61
N LEU A 318 5.62 9.30 24.63
CA LEU A 318 5.65 9.89 23.29
C LEU A 318 4.68 9.17 22.35
N LEU A 319 3.62 9.86 21.96
CA LEU A 319 2.62 9.39 21.00
C LEU A 319 2.99 9.89 19.60
N CYS A 320 3.20 9.01 18.63
CA CYS A 320 3.42 9.41 17.25
C CYS A 320 2.20 9.20 16.37
N PHE A 321 2.08 10.05 15.34
CA PHE A 321 1.18 9.90 14.21
C PHE A 321 2.03 9.97 12.94
N VAL A 322 2.14 8.86 12.21
CA VAL A 322 2.95 8.73 11.00
C VAL A 322 2.05 8.30 9.85
N SER A 323 1.69 9.24 8.97
CA SER A 323 0.74 8.96 7.91
C SER A 323 0.73 10.01 6.81
N LYS A 324 0.06 9.71 5.67
CA LYS A 324 -0.39 10.77 4.76
C LYS A 324 -1.35 11.71 5.49
N LEU A 325 -1.19 13.01 5.29
CA LEU A 325 -2.05 14.04 5.89
C LEU A 325 -3.31 14.19 5.04
N THR A 326 -4.30 13.35 5.33
CA THR A 326 -5.62 13.32 4.67
C THR A 326 -6.71 13.14 5.73
N GLU A 327 -7.95 13.48 5.39
CA GLU A 327 -9.12 13.25 6.27
C GLU A 327 -9.34 11.76 6.56
N GLN A 328 -9.03 10.88 5.60
CA GLN A 328 -9.10 9.42 5.77
C GLN A 328 -8.36 8.95 7.02
N LYS A 329 -7.21 9.56 7.31
CA LYS A 329 -6.34 9.14 8.41
C LYS A 329 -6.75 9.69 9.78
N GLY A 330 -7.83 10.47 9.86
CA GLY A 330 -8.39 10.98 11.11
C GLY A 330 -7.54 12.05 11.79
N LEU A 331 -6.77 12.82 11.00
CA LEU A 331 -5.97 13.93 11.53
C LEU A 331 -6.84 14.98 12.22
N ASP A 332 -8.05 15.23 11.73
CA ASP A 332 -9.04 16.11 12.34
C ASP A 332 -9.43 15.66 13.75
N LEU A 333 -9.65 14.35 13.95
CA LEU A 333 -9.95 13.79 15.28
C LEU A 333 -8.77 13.95 16.23
N LEU A 334 -7.54 13.70 15.78
CA LEU A 334 -6.33 13.93 16.56
C LEU A 334 -6.20 15.41 16.96
N LEU A 335 -6.30 16.34 16.00
CA LEU A 335 -6.13 17.77 16.25
C LEU A 335 -7.17 18.31 17.26
N ASN A 336 -8.42 17.87 17.14
CA ASN A 336 -9.51 18.23 18.05
C ASN A 336 -9.34 17.64 19.47
N SER A 337 -8.49 16.63 19.62
CA SER A 337 -8.25 15.94 20.89
C SER A 337 -6.94 16.36 21.57
N LEU A 338 -6.05 17.12 20.89
CA LEU A 338 -4.73 17.47 21.41
C LEU A 338 -4.71 18.08 22.82
N PRO A 339 -5.58 19.05 23.19
CA PRO A 339 -5.56 19.59 24.55
C PRO A 339 -5.72 18.50 25.62
N GLN A 340 -6.70 17.61 25.44
CA GLN A 340 -6.97 16.53 26.39
C GLN A 340 -5.88 15.44 26.36
N ILE A 341 -5.26 15.20 25.21
CA ILE A 341 -4.09 14.30 25.10
C ILE A 341 -2.93 14.86 25.92
N PHE A 342 -2.69 16.17 25.90
CA PHE A 342 -1.67 16.82 26.72
C PHE A 342 -2.04 16.81 28.23
N ASP A 343 -3.31 16.99 28.56
CA ASP A 343 -3.81 16.90 29.96
C ASP A 343 -3.60 15.47 30.54
N LEU A 344 -3.63 14.43 29.69
CA LEU A 344 -3.29 13.05 30.06
C LEU A 344 -1.78 12.81 30.21
N GLY A 345 -0.92 13.82 29.97
CA GLY A 345 0.54 13.71 30.08
C GLY A 345 1.27 13.24 28.82
N TYR A 346 0.61 13.11 27.69
CA TYR A 346 1.29 12.74 26.45
C TYR A 346 2.07 13.90 25.84
N GLN A 347 3.18 13.56 25.20
CA GLN A 347 3.79 14.39 24.16
C GLN A 347 3.49 13.78 22.79
N VAL A 348 3.38 14.61 21.75
CA VAL A 348 2.93 14.17 20.42
C VAL A 348 3.94 14.54 19.35
N VAL A 349 4.24 13.61 18.45
CA VAL A 349 4.96 13.87 17.22
C VAL A 349 4.10 13.49 16.01
N ILE A 350 3.96 14.41 15.04
CA ILE A 350 3.19 14.20 13.82
C ILE A 350 4.15 14.27 12.63
N LEU A 351 4.22 13.17 11.86
CA LEU A 351 4.99 13.09 10.63
C LEU A 351 4.07 12.81 9.45
N GLY A 352 4.28 13.54 8.36
CA GLY A 352 3.59 13.24 7.13
C GLY A 352 3.67 14.33 6.09
N SER A 353 3.03 14.07 4.96
CA SER A 353 2.80 15.03 3.89
C SER A 353 1.44 14.75 3.28
N GLY A 354 0.78 15.74 2.71
CA GLY A 354 -0.53 15.53 2.12
C GLY A 354 -1.18 16.82 1.65
N GLU A 355 -2.43 17.01 2.01
CA GLU A 355 -3.24 18.13 1.57
C GLU A 355 -2.72 19.46 2.14
N ALA A 356 -2.52 20.44 1.26
CA ALA A 356 -1.88 21.73 1.62
C ALA A 356 -2.60 22.47 2.76
N HIS A 357 -3.93 22.39 2.81
CA HIS A 357 -4.71 23.02 3.87
C HIS A 357 -4.43 22.38 5.24
N LEU A 358 -4.30 21.05 5.31
CA LEU A 358 -3.95 20.33 6.53
C LEU A 358 -2.54 20.64 7.00
N GLU A 359 -1.57 20.74 6.06
CA GLU A 359 -0.21 21.18 6.37
C GLU A 359 -0.17 22.59 6.97
N GLN A 360 -1.00 23.52 6.47
CA GLN A 360 -1.13 24.87 7.02
C GLN A 360 -1.71 24.88 8.44
N ILE A 361 -2.76 24.08 8.68
CA ILE A 361 -3.35 23.92 10.01
C ILE A 361 -2.29 23.40 10.99
N LEU A 362 -1.55 22.37 10.61
CA LEU A 362 -0.49 21.79 11.42
C LEU A 362 0.59 22.81 11.81
N ARG A 363 1.03 23.65 10.87
CA ARG A 363 2.00 24.74 11.15
C ARG A 363 1.49 25.73 12.20
N ARG A 364 0.19 26.04 12.20
CA ARG A 364 -0.46 26.93 13.20
C ARG A 364 -0.54 26.23 14.55
N VAL A 365 -0.98 24.99 14.59
CA VAL A 365 -1.12 24.19 15.82
C VAL A 365 0.23 23.96 16.49
N ASN A 366 1.28 23.66 15.72
CA ASN A 366 2.64 23.47 16.23
C ASN A 366 3.17 24.71 17.01
N ARG A 367 2.86 25.91 16.50
CA ARG A 367 3.24 27.16 17.19
C ARG A 367 2.57 27.34 18.56
N LYS A 368 1.33 26.84 18.69
CA LYS A 368 0.53 26.95 19.93
C LYS A 368 1.04 25.99 21.02
N PHE A 369 1.50 24.78 20.65
CA PHE A 369 1.78 23.68 21.59
C PHE A 369 3.23 23.20 21.56
N ARG A 370 4.21 24.07 21.30
CA ARG A 370 5.63 23.75 21.09
C ARG A 370 6.27 22.88 22.18
N LYS A 371 5.80 22.93 23.40
CA LYS A 371 6.36 22.17 24.53
C LYS A 371 5.97 20.67 24.46
N ASN A 372 4.81 20.39 23.90
CA ASN A 372 4.21 19.05 23.92
C ASN A 372 3.99 18.46 22.50
N LEU A 373 4.26 19.25 21.45
CA LEU A 373 4.01 18.88 20.07
C LEU A 373 5.18 19.20 19.17
N SER A 374 5.60 18.23 18.38
CA SER A 374 6.52 18.41 17.27
C SER A 374 5.91 17.93 15.97
N ILE A 375 6.09 18.69 14.88
CA ILE A 375 5.50 18.37 13.57
C ILE A 375 6.59 18.45 12.49
N ALA A 376 6.76 17.36 11.73
CA ALA A 376 7.61 17.32 10.56
C ALA A 376 6.77 17.05 9.30
N ILE A 377 6.70 18.06 8.42
CA ILE A 377 6.05 17.95 7.10
C ILE A 377 7.09 17.53 6.09
N LYS A 378 6.78 16.49 5.29
CA LYS A 378 7.72 15.84 4.36
C LYS A 378 8.98 15.35 5.08
N PRO A 379 8.82 14.49 6.08
CA PRO A 379 9.96 13.98 6.86
C PRO A 379 10.93 13.20 5.97
N SER A 380 12.19 13.14 6.40
CA SER A 380 13.15 12.20 5.83
C SER A 380 12.84 10.77 6.30
N GLU A 381 13.26 9.78 5.54
CA GLU A 381 13.16 8.37 5.93
C GLU A 381 13.88 8.09 7.26
N ASP A 382 15.02 8.74 7.50
CA ASP A 382 15.77 8.62 8.77
C ASP A 382 14.96 9.12 9.96
N LEU A 383 14.26 10.25 9.83
CA LEU A 383 13.41 10.77 10.90
C LEU A 383 12.22 9.83 11.14
N GLU A 384 11.62 9.28 10.09
CA GLU A 384 10.53 8.31 10.23
C GLU A 384 10.98 7.09 11.04
N ARG A 385 12.16 6.52 10.73
CA ARG A 385 12.74 5.38 11.48
C ARG A 385 13.02 5.74 12.94
N LYS A 386 13.59 6.91 13.20
CA LYS A 386 13.82 7.40 14.56
C LYS A 386 12.52 7.54 15.34
N VAL A 387 11.44 7.99 14.68
CA VAL A 387 10.12 8.13 15.31
C VAL A 387 9.53 6.77 15.66
N TYR A 388 9.58 5.78 14.76
CA TYR A 388 9.15 4.42 15.12
C TYR A 388 9.99 3.81 16.25
N ALA A 389 11.31 4.06 16.27
CA ALA A 389 12.18 3.51 17.31
C ALA A 389 12.04 4.23 18.66
N GLY A 390 11.78 5.54 18.66
CA GLY A 390 11.78 6.37 19.85
C GLY A 390 10.40 6.70 20.43
N SER A 391 9.31 6.42 19.73
CA SER A 391 7.97 6.61 20.27
C SER A 391 7.53 5.44 21.16
N ASP A 392 6.68 5.74 22.14
CA ASP A 392 6.08 4.72 22.99
C ASP A 392 4.83 4.14 22.35
N MET A 393 4.04 4.99 21.71
CA MET A 393 2.77 4.61 21.09
C MET A 393 2.62 5.21 19.71
N LEU A 394 1.92 4.49 18.83
CA LEU A 394 1.48 4.97 17.50
C LEU A 394 -0.03 5.15 17.50
N LEU A 395 -0.52 6.34 17.16
CA LEU A 395 -1.95 6.60 17.01
C LEU A 395 -2.38 6.49 15.53
N MET A 396 -3.40 5.67 15.26
CA MET A 396 -4.02 5.55 13.93
C MET A 396 -5.56 5.67 14.05
N PRO A 397 -6.10 6.90 14.09
CA PRO A 397 -7.53 7.14 14.23
C PRO A 397 -8.24 7.15 12.86
N SER A 398 -7.87 6.24 11.97
CA SER A 398 -8.33 6.22 10.58
C SER A 398 -9.85 6.03 10.47
N ARG A 399 -10.50 6.77 9.54
CA ARG A 399 -11.93 6.56 9.20
C ARG A 399 -12.14 5.21 8.54
N PHE A 400 -11.21 4.81 7.70
CA PHE A 400 -11.06 3.47 7.16
C PHE A 400 -9.59 3.21 6.83
N GLU A 401 -9.14 1.96 6.98
CA GLU A 401 -7.75 1.58 6.74
C GLU A 401 -7.69 0.24 6.01
N PRO A 402 -7.44 0.23 4.69
CA PRO A 402 -7.44 -1.02 3.93
C PRO A 402 -6.53 -2.10 4.53
N CYS A 403 -5.29 -1.77 4.80
CA CYS A 403 -4.34 -2.64 5.47
C CYS A 403 -3.66 -1.90 6.63
N GLY A 404 -3.01 -0.78 6.32
CA GLY A 404 -2.06 -0.14 7.21
C GLY A 404 -0.73 -0.88 7.26
N LEU A 405 0.37 -0.16 7.10
CA LEU A 405 1.72 -0.69 7.28
C LEU A 405 2.35 -0.13 8.56
N SER A 406 1.96 1.09 8.92
CA SER A 406 2.55 1.84 10.04
C SER A 406 2.41 1.11 11.38
N GLN A 407 1.26 0.45 11.66
CA GLN A 407 1.08 -0.33 12.88
C GLN A 407 1.97 -1.58 12.91
N MET A 408 2.18 -2.24 11.77
CA MET A 408 3.07 -3.41 11.70
C MET A 408 4.54 -3.00 11.89
N ILE A 409 4.94 -1.86 11.31
CA ILE A 409 6.25 -1.27 11.50
C ILE A 409 6.43 -0.86 12.97
N ALA A 410 5.44 -0.18 13.57
CA ALA A 410 5.45 0.21 14.96
C ALA A 410 5.62 -1.00 15.90
N LEU A 411 4.83 -2.06 15.70
CA LEU A 411 4.96 -3.31 16.45
C LEU A 411 6.36 -3.90 16.32
N ARG A 412 6.94 -3.90 15.12
CA ARG A 412 8.31 -4.37 14.88
C ARG A 412 9.36 -3.57 15.65
N TYR A 413 9.13 -2.26 15.87
CA TYR A 413 9.98 -1.37 16.66
C TYR A 413 9.55 -1.24 18.14
N GLY A 414 8.62 -2.08 18.61
CA GLY A 414 8.14 -2.05 19.98
C GLY A 414 7.38 -0.77 20.35
N THR A 415 6.83 -0.08 19.36
CA THR A 415 5.95 1.07 19.53
C THR A 415 4.51 0.59 19.46
N ILE A 416 3.78 0.77 20.55
CA ILE A 416 2.48 0.12 20.75
C ILE A 416 1.37 0.87 20.01
N PRO A 417 0.62 0.23 19.11
CA PRO A 417 -0.43 0.90 18.35
C PRO A 417 -1.67 1.15 19.22
N VAL A 418 -2.22 2.35 19.09
CA VAL A 418 -3.55 2.75 19.54
C VAL A 418 -4.36 3.08 18.28
N VAL A 419 -5.31 2.24 17.93
CA VAL A 419 -5.93 2.29 16.60
C VAL A 419 -7.44 2.32 16.66
N ARG A 420 -8.07 2.92 15.63
CA ARG A 420 -9.48 2.69 15.41
C ARG A 420 -9.69 1.32 14.77
N GLY A 421 -10.66 0.56 15.26
CA GLY A 421 -10.99 -0.78 14.77
C GLY A 421 -11.63 -0.74 13.38
N THR A 422 -10.83 -0.80 12.31
CA THR A 422 -11.28 -0.85 10.91
C THR A 422 -10.24 -1.55 10.02
N GLY A 423 -10.70 -2.30 9.05
CA GLY A 423 -9.90 -2.96 8.03
C GLY A 423 -8.71 -3.73 8.59
N GLY A 424 -7.53 -3.55 7.99
CA GLY A 424 -6.31 -4.25 8.39
C GLY A 424 -5.80 -3.93 9.79
N LEU A 425 -6.29 -2.87 10.43
CA LEU A 425 -5.97 -2.60 11.83
C LEU A 425 -6.57 -3.67 12.75
N LEU A 426 -7.78 -4.18 12.45
CA LEU A 426 -8.39 -5.30 13.17
C LEU A 426 -7.73 -6.65 12.88
N ASP A 427 -7.04 -6.78 11.74
CA ASP A 427 -6.33 -8.02 11.40
C ASP A 427 -4.93 -8.08 12.04
N THR A 428 -4.41 -6.96 12.55
CA THR A 428 -3.02 -6.83 13.02
C THR A 428 -2.90 -6.41 14.48
N VAL A 429 -3.92 -5.73 15.03
CA VAL A 429 -3.92 -5.26 16.42
C VAL A 429 -4.97 -6.03 17.22
N ILE A 430 -4.54 -6.59 18.34
CA ILE A 430 -5.38 -7.27 19.32
C ILE A 430 -5.43 -6.41 20.57
N ASP A 431 -6.63 -6.04 21.02
CA ASP A 431 -6.79 -5.17 22.18
C ASP A 431 -6.27 -5.82 23.47
N TYR A 432 -5.32 -5.15 24.12
CA TYR A 432 -4.66 -5.65 25.33
C TYR A 432 -5.60 -5.80 26.50
N ASN A 433 -6.64 -4.97 26.62
CA ASN A 433 -7.59 -5.06 27.72
C ASN A 433 -8.57 -6.23 27.56
N GLN A 434 -8.89 -6.59 26.33
CA GLN A 434 -9.75 -7.73 26.02
C GLN A 434 -8.99 -9.07 26.11
N ASP A 435 -7.74 -9.09 25.68
CA ASP A 435 -6.89 -10.28 25.72
C ASP A 435 -5.47 -9.93 26.18
N LYS A 436 -5.24 -9.92 27.50
CA LYS A 436 -3.91 -9.64 28.07
C LYS A 436 -2.84 -10.64 27.61
N LYS A 437 -3.23 -11.87 27.27
CA LYS A 437 -2.30 -12.90 26.81
C LYS A 437 -1.84 -12.64 25.36
N ASN A 438 -2.75 -12.28 24.46
CA ASN A 438 -2.48 -12.10 23.04
C ASN A 438 -2.49 -10.63 22.59
N GLY A 439 -2.93 -9.69 23.41
CA GLY A 439 -2.99 -8.26 23.09
C GLY A 439 -1.63 -7.67 22.74
N ASN A 440 -1.58 -6.83 21.72
CA ASN A 440 -0.38 -6.16 21.22
C ASN A 440 -0.58 -4.66 21.00
N GLY A 441 -1.77 -4.12 21.34
CA GLY A 441 -2.12 -2.72 21.18
C GLY A 441 -3.44 -2.38 21.85
N PHE A 442 -4.01 -1.22 21.53
CA PHE A 442 -5.29 -0.75 22.06
C PHE A 442 -6.23 -0.36 20.91
N ILE A 443 -7.49 -0.77 21.00
CA ILE A 443 -8.49 -0.53 19.98
C ILE A 443 -9.61 0.35 20.53
N PHE A 444 -10.05 1.33 19.74
CA PHE A 444 -11.32 2.02 19.93
C PHE A 444 -12.18 1.90 18.66
N HIS A 445 -13.50 1.91 18.78
CA HIS A 445 -14.39 1.62 17.64
C HIS A 445 -15.03 2.86 17.06
N GLU A 446 -15.59 3.73 17.90
CA GLU A 446 -16.29 4.92 17.46
C GLU A 446 -15.30 5.99 16.98
N PHE A 447 -15.60 6.60 15.82
CA PHE A 447 -14.85 7.75 15.34
C PHE A 447 -15.25 9.00 16.15
N SER A 448 -14.86 9.02 17.42
CA SER A 448 -15.19 10.07 18.38
C SER A 448 -14.02 10.37 19.30
N LYS A 449 -13.97 11.62 19.78
CA LYS A 449 -12.98 12.07 20.76
C LYS A 449 -13.04 11.26 22.06
N ILE A 450 -14.24 10.93 22.52
CA ILE A 450 -14.44 10.17 23.77
C ILE A 450 -13.81 8.79 23.64
N SER A 451 -14.11 8.07 22.57
CA SER A 451 -13.59 6.71 22.33
C SER A 451 -12.08 6.69 22.13
N LEU A 452 -11.51 7.70 21.45
CA LEU A 452 -10.07 7.86 21.29
C LEU A 452 -9.40 8.12 22.65
N LEU A 453 -9.92 9.04 23.48
CA LEU A 453 -9.35 9.36 24.78
C LEU A 453 -9.44 8.18 25.75
N ASP A 454 -10.54 7.42 25.73
CA ASP A 454 -10.66 6.18 26.51
C ASP A 454 -9.52 5.19 26.19
N ALA A 455 -9.26 4.97 24.91
CA ALA A 455 -8.15 4.08 24.50
C ALA A 455 -6.79 4.61 24.97
N LEU A 456 -6.56 5.92 24.93
CA LEU A 456 -5.33 6.52 25.44
C LEU A 456 -5.22 6.43 26.97
N ILE A 457 -6.32 6.58 27.71
CA ILE A 457 -6.36 6.37 29.19
C ILE A 457 -6.01 4.93 29.53
N ARG A 458 -6.57 3.95 28.80
CA ARG A 458 -6.23 2.54 28.99
C ARG A 458 -4.74 2.27 28.67
N ALA A 459 -4.21 2.89 27.63
CA ALA A 459 -2.83 2.73 27.22
C ALA A 459 -1.84 3.32 28.23
N ILE A 460 -2.11 4.52 28.77
CA ILE A 460 -1.23 5.14 29.76
C ILE A 460 -1.24 4.40 31.09
N SER A 461 -2.37 3.84 31.50
CA SER A 461 -2.44 3.01 32.73
C SER A 461 -1.53 1.77 32.64
N VAL A 462 -1.37 1.19 31.43
CA VAL A 462 -0.43 0.07 31.22
C VAL A 462 1.01 0.58 31.10
N TYR A 463 1.22 1.77 30.53
CA TYR A 463 2.53 2.41 30.41
C TYR A 463 3.16 2.73 31.79
N GLU A 464 2.36 3.13 32.76
CA GLU A 464 2.78 3.41 34.14
C GLU A 464 3.27 2.14 34.85
N ASP A 465 2.67 0.97 34.58
CA ASP A 465 3.23 -0.33 35.03
C ASP A 465 4.39 -0.73 34.10
N LYS A 466 5.60 -0.32 34.46
CA LYS A 466 6.81 -0.56 33.63
C LYS A 466 7.07 -2.03 33.34
N LYS A 467 6.64 -2.96 34.23
CA LYS A 467 6.80 -4.40 34.00
C LYS A 467 5.79 -4.91 32.96
N ALA A 468 4.53 -4.50 33.06
CA ALA A 468 3.50 -4.83 32.08
C ALA A 468 3.85 -4.23 30.71
N TRP A 469 4.30 -2.98 30.68
CA TRP A 469 4.70 -2.28 29.46
C TRP A 469 5.87 -2.97 28.75
N ALA A 470 6.92 -3.32 29.47
CA ALA A 470 8.08 -4.04 28.92
C ALA A 470 7.67 -5.41 28.32
N LYS A 471 6.76 -6.14 28.97
CA LYS A 471 6.21 -7.39 28.44
C LYS A 471 5.41 -7.15 27.15
N LEU A 472 4.60 -6.09 27.11
CA LEU A 472 3.80 -5.73 25.94
C LEU A 472 4.71 -5.38 24.76
N ILE A 473 5.76 -4.56 24.95
CA ILE A 473 6.78 -4.25 23.93
C ILE A 473 7.44 -5.52 23.41
N THR A 474 7.95 -6.36 24.32
CA THR A 474 8.64 -7.61 23.95
C THR A 474 7.76 -8.51 23.11
N LYS A 475 6.47 -8.58 23.42
CA LYS A 475 5.50 -9.35 22.68
C LYS A 475 5.21 -8.75 21.33
N ALA A 476 4.91 -7.46 21.26
CA ALA A 476 4.67 -6.73 20.01
C ALA A 476 5.78 -6.95 19.00
N MET A 477 7.04 -6.88 19.44
CA MET A 477 8.22 -7.10 18.58
C MET A 477 8.37 -8.55 18.07
N LYS A 478 7.70 -9.53 18.68
CA LYS A 478 7.73 -10.95 18.25
C LYS A 478 6.66 -11.30 17.23
N GLU A 479 5.70 -10.43 17.00
CA GLU A 479 4.68 -10.65 15.97
C GLU A 479 5.35 -10.75 14.59
N ASP A 480 4.88 -11.68 13.76
CA ASP A 480 5.42 -11.89 12.41
C ASP A 480 4.48 -11.32 11.33
N PHE A 481 4.79 -10.12 10.90
CA PHE A 481 4.16 -9.44 9.76
C PHE A 481 5.06 -9.45 8.51
N SER A 482 6.00 -10.38 8.41
CA SER A 482 6.81 -10.54 7.21
C SER A 482 5.96 -11.07 6.04
N TRP A 483 6.46 -10.87 4.82
CA TRP A 483 5.82 -11.41 3.62
C TRP A 483 5.82 -12.94 3.49
N LYS A 484 6.32 -13.68 4.50
CA LYS A 484 6.36 -15.16 4.43
C LYS A 484 4.98 -15.76 4.24
N LYS A 485 4.03 -15.42 5.10
CA LYS A 485 2.65 -15.93 5.05
C LYS A 485 1.91 -15.42 3.82
N SER A 486 1.91 -14.11 3.59
CA SER A 486 1.18 -13.48 2.50
C SER A 486 1.69 -13.90 1.14
N GLY A 487 3.01 -13.95 0.92
CA GLY A 487 3.59 -14.42 -0.32
C GLY A 487 3.28 -15.90 -0.62
N THR A 488 3.27 -16.76 0.40
CA THR A 488 2.84 -18.16 0.25
C THR A 488 1.36 -18.23 -0.14
N LYS A 489 0.51 -17.43 0.51
CA LYS A 489 -0.93 -17.36 0.19
C LYS A 489 -1.16 -16.91 -1.25
N TYR A 490 -0.44 -15.88 -1.73
CA TYR A 490 -0.53 -15.47 -3.14
C TYR A 490 -0.13 -16.60 -4.10
N LYS A 491 0.97 -17.31 -3.84
CA LYS A 491 1.37 -18.46 -4.66
C LYS A 491 0.30 -19.55 -4.70
N GLU A 492 -0.29 -19.89 -3.55
CA GLU A 492 -1.37 -20.90 -3.44
C GLU A 492 -2.60 -20.52 -4.28
N ILE A 493 -3.05 -19.26 -4.20
CA ILE A 493 -4.21 -18.83 -4.97
C ILE A 493 -3.94 -18.78 -6.47
N TYR A 494 -2.72 -18.43 -6.90
CA TYR A 494 -2.35 -18.51 -8.32
C TYR A 494 -2.38 -19.95 -8.82
N GLN A 495 -1.81 -20.89 -8.07
CA GLN A 495 -1.84 -22.31 -8.42
C GLN A 495 -3.27 -22.84 -8.49
N LYS A 496 -4.13 -22.44 -7.55
CA LYS A 496 -5.55 -22.83 -7.55
C LYS A 496 -6.32 -22.27 -8.75
N LEU A 497 -5.97 -21.08 -9.24
CA LEU A 497 -6.61 -20.50 -10.43
C LEU A 497 -6.24 -21.21 -11.73
N LEU A 498 -5.10 -21.90 -11.75
CA LEU A 498 -4.58 -22.61 -12.92
C LEU A 498 -4.94 -24.10 -12.93
N ALA A 499 -5.34 -24.64 -11.77
CA ALA A 499 -5.84 -26.01 -11.64
C ALA A 499 -7.29 -26.15 -12.15
#